data_2c15247f27834902892f6bcd164ddfd0
#
_entry.id   2c15247f27834902892f6bcd164ddfd0
#
_cell.length_a   1.000
_cell.length_b   1.000
_cell.length_c   1.000
_cell.angle_alpha   90.00
_cell.angle_beta   90.00
_cell.angle_gamma   90.00
#
_symmetry.space_group_name_H-M   'P 1'
#
loop_
_entity.id
_entity.type
_entity.pdbx_description
1 polymer ?
#
loop_
_entity_poly.entity_id
_entity_poly.type
_entity_poly.pdbx_seq_one_letter_code
_entity_poly.pdbx_strand_id
1 'polypeptide(L)'
;LSREGVTFTNMYANSFRTDRGIVAVLNGYLAQPTTSIMKYPAKSQTLPSIAKSLGEQGYTADMLYGGDINFTNMQSYFFSSGYSQITADRDFPLSSRLSKWGANDDITFTHLYESIKDRDEKAPWLSTFLTLSSHEPFEVPYHHLEDPYLNSVAFTDSCIGSFVDKLKELPVWKNTLIVLVSDHGYRYPSSLTDYEPRRFHIPMIWLGGAVAAPRVVDT
;
A
#
# COMPACT_ATOMS: atom_id res chain seq x y z
N LEU A 1 -2.57 7.08 -14.93
CA LEU A 1 -3.60 6.63 -13.98
C LEU A 1 -4.39 7.80 -13.37
N SER A 2 -3.72 8.89 -12.94
CA SER A 2 -4.39 10.06 -12.33
C SER A 2 -5.48 10.71 -13.22
N ARG A 3 -5.42 10.52 -14.54
CA ARG A 3 -6.42 11.00 -15.49
C ARG A 3 -7.56 10.00 -15.75
N GLU A 4 -7.44 8.79 -15.26
CA GLU A 4 -8.39 7.69 -15.47
C GLU A 4 -9.30 7.45 -14.27
N GLY A 5 -8.99 8.05 -13.14
CA GLY A 5 -9.67 7.83 -11.87
C GLY A 5 -10.07 9.11 -11.13
N VAL A 6 -10.44 8.95 -9.89
CA VAL A 6 -10.70 10.07 -8.97
C VAL A 6 -9.40 10.41 -8.25
N THR A 7 -8.86 11.60 -8.49
CA THR A 7 -7.62 12.09 -7.88
C THR A 7 -7.95 13.09 -6.78
N PHE A 8 -7.44 12.84 -5.58
CA PHE A 8 -7.56 13.75 -4.45
C PHE A 8 -6.26 14.54 -4.32
N THR A 9 -6.33 15.85 -4.40
CA THR A 9 -5.16 16.74 -4.45
C THR A 9 -4.77 17.32 -3.11
N ASN A 10 -5.62 17.19 -2.09
CA ASN A 10 -5.41 17.80 -0.78
C ASN A 10 -5.44 16.74 0.34
N MET A 11 -4.66 15.67 0.16
CA MET A 11 -4.55 14.58 1.13
C MET A 11 -3.26 14.70 1.94
N TYR A 12 -3.37 14.43 3.23
CA TYR A 12 -2.25 14.47 4.16
C TYR A 12 -2.16 13.20 4.98
N ALA A 13 -0.96 12.61 5.01
CA ALA A 13 -0.68 11.48 5.87
C ALA A 13 -0.72 11.89 7.34
N ASN A 14 -1.19 10.99 8.18
CA ASN A 14 -1.27 11.23 9.62
C ASN A 14 0.07 10.95 10.35
N SER A 15 1.10 10.51 9.61
CA SER A 15 2.40 10.15 10.15
C SER A 15 3.51 10.32 9.12
N PHE A 16 4.75 10.14 9.58
CA PHE A 16 5.97 10.05 8.79
C PHE A 16 6.64 8.68 8.90
N ARG A 17 5.92 7.66 9.35
CA ARG A 17 6.40 6.28 9.52
C ARG A 17 5.33 5.26 9.16
N THR A 18 5.75 4.20 8.50
CA THR A 18 4.90 3.10 8.04
C THR A 18 4.06 2.47 9.16
N ASP A 19 4.67 2.17 10.30
CA ASP A 19 4.02 1.51 11.45
C ASP A 19 2.89 2.34 12.11
N ARG A 20 2.77 3.60 11.74
CA ARG A 20 1.71 4.52 12.18
C ARG A 20 0.78 4.89 11.03
N GLY A 21 1.36 5.12 9.85
CA GLY A 21 0.60 5.47 8.66
C GLY A 21 -0.35 4.36 8.22
N ILE A 22 0.09 3.10 8.23
CA ILE A 22 -0.76 1.94 7.95
C ILE A 22 -1.96 1.90 8.91
N VAL A 23 -1.74 2.11 10.20
CA VAL A 23 -2.83 2.10 11.19
C VAL A 23 -3.80 3.25 10.95
N ALA A 24 -3.30 4.42 10.55
CA ALA A 24 -4.16 5.54 10.19
C ALA A 24 -5.03 5.21 8.97
N VAL A 25 -4.46 4.61 7.94
CA VAL A 25 -5.17 4.25 6.70
C VAL A 25 -6.19 3.12 6.93
N LEU A 26 -5.78 2.05 7.63
CA LEU A 26 -6.60 0.83 7.73
C LEU A 26 -7.57 0.81 8.90
N ASN A 27 -7.29 1.59 9.95
CA ASN A 27 -8.11 1.61 11.18
C ASN A 27 -8.74 2.98 11.49
N GLY A 28 -8.37 4.05 10.75
CA GLY A 28 -8.78 5.41 11.09
C GLY A 28 -8.24 5.89 12.43
N TYR A 29 -7.17 5.27 12.96
CA TYR A 29 -6.60 5.59 14.25
C TYR A 29 -5.44 6.57 14.10
N LEU A 30 -5.56 7.74 14.75
CA LEU A 30 -4.55 8.80 14.64
C LEU A 30 -3.18 8.34 15.17
N ALA A 31 -2.14 8.66 14.41
CA ALA A 31 -0.77 8.33 14.77
C ALA A 31 -0.34 8.99 16.08
N GLN A 32 0.32 8.22 16.93
CA GLN A 32 0.87 8.74 18.18
C GLN A 32 2.26 9.35 17.92
N PRO A 33 2.62 10.49 18.53
CA PRO A 33 3.87 11.19 18.22
C PRO A 33 5.13 10.36 18.50
N THR A 34 5.15 9.59 19.59
CA THR A 34 6.35 8.94 20.12
C THR A 34 6.36 7.42 19.99
N THR A 35 5.23 6.79 19.67
CA THR A 35 5.12 5.33 19.61
C THR A 35 4.16 4.88 18.53
N SER A 36 4.18 3.58 18.22
CA SER A 36 3.18 2.92 17.38
C SER A 36 2.31 2.00 18.23
N ILE A 37 1.01 2.02 17.99
CA ILE A 37 0.06 1.13 18.67
C ILE A 37 0.28 -0.34 18.28
N MET A 38 0.92 -0.62 17.15
CA MET A 38 1.31 -1.99 16.76
C MET A 38 2.18 -2.69 17.80
N LYS A 39 2.96 -1.93 18.59
CA LYS A 39 3.78 -2.46 19.68
C LYS A 39 2.98 -2.90 20.91
N TYR A 40 1.68 -2.66 20.91
CA TYR A 40 0.77 -2.98 22.02
C TYR A 40 -0.39 -3.85 21.50
N PRO A 41 -0.18 -5.17 21.28
CA PRO A 41 -1.17 -6.05 20.67
C PRO A 41 -2.52 -6.05 21.41
N ALA A 42 -2.51 -6.00 22.75
CA ALA A 42 -3.73 -5.92 23.55
C ALA A 42 -4.59 -4.68 23.28
N LYS A 43 -3.98 -3.61 22.74
CA LYS A 43 -4.68 -2.39 22.34
C LYS A 43 -5.02 -2.40 20.86
N SER A 44 -4.06 -2.77 19.99
CA SER A 44 -4.28 -2.74 18.55
C SER A 44 -5.36 -3.71 18.09
N GLN A 45 -5.49 -4.88 18.74
CA GLN A 45 -6.53 -5.87 18.41
C GLN A 45 -7.97 -5.36 18.63
N THR A 46 -8.18 -4.35 19.46
CA THR A 46 -9.51 -3.77 19.73
C THR A 46 -9.91 -2.69 18.74
N LEU A 47 -8.99 -2.25 17.87
CA LEU A 47 -9.30 -1.24 16.88
C LEU A 47 -10.28 -1.77 15.83
N PRO A 48 -11.22 -0.94 15.36
CA PRO A 48 -11.95 -1.22 14.13
C PRO A 48 -10.95 -1.26 12.96
N SER A 49 -11.27 -1.97 11.90
CA SER A 49 -10.46 -1.96 10.68
C SER A 49 -11.34 -2.16 9.46
N ILE A 50 -10.86 -1.70 8.31
CA ILE A 50 -11.56 -1.92 7.04
C ILE A 50 -11.73 -3.42 6.75
N ALA A 51 -10.72 -4.25 7.06
CA ALA A 51 -10.80 -5.70 6.83
C ALA A 51 -11.85 -6.38 7.71
N LYS A 52 -11.97 -6.02 9.00
CA LYS A 52 -13.04 -6.51 9.88
C LYS A 52 -14.41 -6.09 9.37
N SER A 53 -14.58 -4.80 9.06
CA SER A 53 -15.88 -4.27 8.60
C SER A 53 -16.34 -4.89 7.29
N LEU A 54 -15.41 -5.14 6.35
CA LEU A 54 -15.73 -5.85 5.11
C LEU A 54 -15.94 -7.35 5.36
N GLY A 55 -15.19 -7.96 6.31
CA GLY A 55 -15.39 -9.35 6.72
C GLY A 55 -16.81 -9.63 7.24
N GLU A 56 -17.40 -8.67 7.99
CA GLU A 56 -18.82 -8.73 8.42
C GLU A 56 -19.80 -8.70 7.22
N GLN A 57 -19.35 -8.23 6.06
CA GLN A 57 -20.11 -8.24 4.80
C GLN A 57 -19.74 -9.43 3.90
N GLY A 58 -18.99 -10.41 4.41
CA GLY A 58 -18.63 -11.63 3.68
C GLY A 58 -17.37 -11.50 2.81
N TYR A 59 -16.59 -10.43 2.93
CA TYR A 59 -15.30 -10.31 2.22
C TYR A 59 -14.23 -11.17 2.87
N THR A 60 -13.39 -11.78 2.05
CA THR A 60 -12.09 -12.30 2.49
C THR A 60 -11.04 -11.20 2.41
N ALA A 61 -10.14 -11.14 3.38
CA ALA A 61 -9.08 -10.13 3.39
C ALA A 61 -7.70 -10.78 3.42
N ASP A 62 -6.82 -10.35 2.51
CA ASP A 62 -5.42 -10.74 2.46
C ASP A 62 -4.49 -9.52 2.44
N MET A 63 -3.26 -9.74 2.92
CA MET A 63 -2.19 -8.74 2.98
C MET A 63 -0.97 -9.23 2.23
N LEU A 64 -0.41 -8.39 1.37
CA LEU A 64 0.83 -8.61 0.67
C LEU A 64 1.86 -7.54 1.04
N TYR A 65 3.05 -7.98 1.43
CA TYR A 65 4.18 -7.10 1.71
C TYR A 65 5.49 -7.80 1.34
N GLY A 66 6.27 -7.24 0.43
CA GLY A 66 7.56 -7.84 0.02
C GLY A 66 8.63 -7.86 1.10
N GLY A 67 8.46 -7.17 2.22
CA GLY A 67 9.42 -7.02 3.30
C GLY A 67 9.16 -7.90 4.52
N ASP A 68 10.01 -7.73 5.56
CA ASP A 68 9.90 -8.46 6.83
C ASP A 68 8.63 -8.06 7.59
N ILE A 69 7.69 -8.98 7.60
CA ILE A 69 6.39 -8.80 8.26
C ILE A 69 6.49 -8.79 9.81
N ASN A 70 7.62 -9.20 10.38
CA ASN A 70 7.84 -9.16 11.83
C ASN A 70 8.28 -7.76 12.29
N PHE A 71 8.71 -6.91 11.35
CA PHE A 71 9.07 -5.53 11.67
C PHE A 71 7.93 -4.84 12.43
N THR A 72 8.25 -4.22 13.57
CA THR A 72 7.29 -3.51 14.45
C THR A 72 6.02 -4.28 14.81
N ASN A 73 6.06 -5.63 14.78
CA ASN A 73 4.93 -6.50 15.11
C ASN A 73 3.78 -6.45 14.08
N MET A 74 4.09 -6.16 12.81
CA MET A 74 3.09 -6.02 11.74
C MET A 74 2.29 -7.31 11.53
N GLN A 75 2.92 -8.49 11.61
CA GLN A 75 2.21 -9.77 11.43
C GLN A 75 1.05 -9.92 12.42
N SER A 76 1.31 -9.73 13.71
CA SER A 76 0.28 -9.81 14.74
C SER A 76 -0.81 -8.76 14.54
N TYR A 77 -0.41 -7.56 14.15
CA TYR A 77 -1.32 -6.46 13.88
C TYR A 77 -2.27 -6.79 12.71
N PHE A 78 -1.77 -7.30 11.58
CA PHE A 78 -2.64 -7.62 10.44
C PHE A 78 -3.60 -8.75 10.76
N PHE A 79 -3.15 -9.84 11.39
CA PHE A 79 -4.07 -10.89 11.82
C PHE A 79 -5.16 -10.38 12.77
N SER A 80 -4.78 -9.57 13.75
CA SER A 80 -5.75 -8.98 14.68
C SER A 80 -6.66 -7.93 14.04
N SER A 81 -6.26 -7.38 12.88
CA SER A 81 -7.07 -6.46 12.07
C SER A 81 -8.00 -7.15 11.07
N GLY A 82 -8.06 -8.49 11.05
CA GLY A 82 -9.03 -9.23 10.23
C GLY A 82 -8.49 -9.79 8.92
N TYR A 83 -7.17 -9.74 8.68
CA TYR A 83 -6.55 -10.37 7.52
C TYR A 83 -6.37 -11.87 7.78
N SER A 84 -6.87 -12.71 6.88
CA SER A 84 -6.80 -14.17 7.01
C SER A 84 -5.54 -14.78 6.39
N GLN A 85 -4.95 -14.10 5.41
CA GLN A 85 -3.73 -14.50 4.72
C GLN A 85 -2.74 -13.35 4.68
N ILE A 86 -1.46 -13.67 4.89
CA ILE A 86 -0.36 -12.70 4.81
C ILE A 86 0.75 -13.34 3.99
N THR A 87 1.04 -12.74 2.84
CA THR A 87 2.22 -13.04 2.02
C THR A 87 3.30 -12.01 2.34
N ALA A 88 4.50 -12.48 2.66
CA ALA A 88 5.60 -11.63 3.12
C ALA A 88 6.94 -12.03 2.50
N ASP A 89 8.03 -11.39 2.89
CA ASP A 89 9.38 -11.63 2.36
C ASP A 89 9.78 -13.12 2.32
N ARG A 90 9.39 -13.90 3.33
CA ARG A 90 9.67 -15.34 3.43
C ARG A 90 9.05 -16.19 2.31
N ASP A 91 8.01 -15.68 1.68
CA ASP A 91 7.26 -16.37 0.61
C ASP A 91 7.89 -16.12 -0.78
N PHE A 92 8.92 -15.28 -0.84
CA PHE A 92 9.66 -14.96 -2.06
C PHE A 92 11.08 -15.53 -2.02
N PRO A 93 11.62 -16.03 -3.16
CA PRO A 93 12.99 -16.50 -3.24
C PRO A 93 13.99 -15.41 -2.82
N LEU A 94 15.09 -15.79 -2.17
CA LEU A 94 16.16 -14.84 -1.82
C LEU A 94 16.73 -14.12 -3.04
N SER A 95 16.75 -14.79 -4.20
CA SER A 95 17.20 -14.21 -5.47
C SER A 95 16.33 -13.07 -6.00
N SER A 96 15.11 -12.90 -5.48
CA SER A 96 14.21 -11.81 -5.86
C SER A 96 14.41 -10.54 -5.01
N ARG A 97 15.38 -10.54 -4.10
CA ARG A 97 15.68 -9.41 -3.21
C ARG A 97 16.90 -8.65 -3.73
N LEU A 98 16.74 -7.40 -4.14
CA LEU A 98 17.86 -6.49 -4.41
C LEU A 98 18.33 -5.80 -3.13
N SER A 99 17.41 -5.41 -2.28
CA SER A 99 17.72 -4.77 -1.00
C SER A 99 17.58 -5.74 0.17
N LYS A 100 18.19 -5.38 1.30
CA LYS A 100 18.03 -6.11 2.57
C LYS A 100 16.59 -6.13 3.11
N TRP A 101 15.71 -5.32 2.56
CA TRP A 101 14.34 -5.18 3.06
C TRP A 101 13.38 -6.23 2.53
N GLY A 102 13.64 -6.81 1.33
CA GLY A 102 12.79 -7.86 0.79
C GLY A 102 12.69 -7.86 -0.74
N ALA A 103 11.59 -8.41 -1.26
CA ALA A 103 11.30 -8.51 -2.68
C ALA A 103 10.82 -7.17 -3.25
N ASN A 104 11.28 -6.83 -4.45
CA ASN A 104 10.92 -5.58 -5.12
C ASN A 104 9.49 -5.58 -5.66
N ASP A 105 9.00 -4.38 -5.99
CA ASP A 105 7.60 -4.17 -6.40
C ASP A 105 7.24 -4.87 -7.70
N ASP A 106 8.14 -5.03 -8.67
CA ASP A 106 7.89 -5.79 -9.90
C ASP A 106 7.55 -7.26 -9.62
N ILE A 107 8.25 -7.87 -8.67
CA ILE A 107 8.00 -9.25 -8.23
C ILE A 107 6.68 -9.34 -7.47
N THR A 108 6.48 -8.44 -6.51
CA THR A 108 5.29 -8.48 -5.64
C THR A 108 4.00 -8.10 -6.38
N PHE A 109 4.04 -7.15 -7.34
CA PHE A 109 2.91 -6.88 -8.23
C PHE A 109 2.59 -8.05 -9.17
N THR A 110 3.60 -8.78 -9.64
CA THR A 110 3.39 -10.00 -10.41
C THR A 110 2.66 -11.05 -9.57
N HIS A 111 3.11 -11.25 -8.32
CA HIS A 111 2.44 -12.16 -7.39
C HIS A 111 0.98 -11.73 -7.10
N LEU A 112 0.75 -10.44 -6.86
CA LEU A 112 -0.60 -9.91 -6.65
C LEU A 112 -1.51 -10.16 -7.86
N TYR A 113 -1.02 -9.91 -9.07
CA TYR A 113 -1.77 -10.17 -10.29
C TYR A 113 -2.17 -11.63 -10.43
N GLU A 114 -1.23 -12.56 -10.26
CA GLU A 114 -1.53 -14.01 -10.35
C GLU A 114 -2.53 -14.43 -9.26
N SER A 115 -2.42 -13.90 -8.05
CA SER A 115 -3.37 -14.19 -6.98
C SER A 115 -4.79 -13.69 -7.27
N ILE A 116 -4.93 -12.58 -7.99
CA ILE A 116 -6.24 -12.02 -8.37
C ILE A 116 -6.83 -12.76 -9.58
N LYS A 117 -6.00 -13.10 -10.55
CA LYS A 117 -6.41 -13.79 -11.78
C LYS A 117 -7.16 -15.10 -11.51
N ASP A 118 -6.74 -15.83 -10.47
CA ASP A 118 -7.29 -17.13 -10.12
C ASP A 118 -8.45 -17.06 -9.11
N ARG A 119 -8.94 -15.85 -8.77
CA ARG A 119 -10.04 -15.68 -7.81
C ARG A 119 -11.40 -15.95 -8.43
N ASP A 120 -12.31 -16.46 -7.59
CA ASP A 120 -13.72 -16.53 -7.93
C ASP A 120 -14.30 -15.11 -8.01
N GLU A 121 -14.81 -14.74 -9.19
CA GLU A 121 -15.42 -13.43 -9.44
C GLU A 121 -16.67 -13.15 -8.58
N LYS A 122 -17.28 -14.17 -8.01
CA LYS A 122 -18.49 -14.05 -7.18
C LYS A 122 -18.20 -13.87 -5.70
N ALA A 123 -16.98 -14.19 -5.25
CA ALA A 123 -16.58 -14.04 -3.86
C ALA A 123 -15.99 -12.65 -3.64
N PRO A 124 -16.56 -11.80 -2.76
CA PRO A 124 -16.01 -10.49 -2.49
C PRO A 124 -14.67 -10.59 -1.73
N TRP A 125 -13.71 -9.74 -2.08
CA TRP A 125 -12.39 -9.77 -1.48
C TRP A 125 -11.80 -8.36 -1.28
N LEU A 126 -10.90 -8.27 -0.30
CA LEU A 126 -10.03 -7.13 -0.04
C LEU A 126 -8.58 -7.60 -0.12
N SER A 127 -7.78 -7.07 -1.05
CA SER A 127 -6.33 -7.21 -1.02
C SER A 127 -5.70 -5.90 -0.58
N THR A 128 -4.92 -5.95 0.48
CA THR A 128 -4.09 -4.82 0.90
C THR A 128 -2.65 -5.11 0.51
N PHE A 129 -2.04 -4.22 -0.24
CA PHE A 129 -0.66 -4.35 -0.69
C PHE A 129 0.16 -3.15 -0.24
N LEU A 130 1.24 -3.41 0.47
CA LEU A 130 2.24 -2.43 0.85
C LEU A 130 3.45 -2.56 -0.08
N THR A 131 3.71 -1.53 -0.88
CA THR A 131 4.90 -1.46 -1.75
C THR A 131 6.17 -1.25 -0.92
N LEU A 132 7.32 -1.64 -1.47
CA LEU A 132 8.58 -1.60 -0.73
C LEU A 132 9.70 -0.85 -1.47
N SER A 133 9.67 -0.81 -2.80
CA SER A 133 10.81 -0.37 -3.62
C SER A 133 11.16 1.10 -3.44
N SER A 134 10.20 1.94 -3.07
CA SER A 134 10.45 3.36 -2.75
C SER A 134 10.93 3.60 -1.31
N HIS A 135 11.35 2.56 -0.59
CA HIS A 135 11.99 2.65 0.73
C HIS A 135 13.52 2.81 0.63
N GLU A 136 14.13 3.52 1.58
CA GLU A 136 15.60 3.59 1.68
C GLU A 136 16.23 2.18 1.79
N PRO A 137 17.31 1.89 1.09
CA PRO A 137 18.24 2.78 0.35
C PRO A 137 17.87 3.05 -1.12
N PHE A 138 16.62 2.85 -1.57
CA PHE A 138 16.13 3.13 -2.92
C PHE A 138 16.77 2.26 -4.01
N GLU A 139 17.14 1.04 -3.68
CA GLU A 139 17.73 0.08 -4.59
C GLU A 139 16.65 -0.60 -5.44
N VAL A 140 16.63 -0.29 -6.73
CA VAL A 140 15.66 -0.81 -7.70
C VAL A 140 16.35 -1.22 -9.00
N PRO A 141 15.82 -2.18 -9.79
CA PRO A 141 16.36 -2.60 -11.08
C PRO A 141 15.97 -1.61 -12.20
N TYR A 142 16.07 -0.31 -11.93
CA TYR A 142 15.57 0.75 -12.79
C TYR A 142 16.47 1.97 -12.61
N HIS A 143 17.02 2.50 -13.72
CA HIS A 143 18.00 3.58 -13.68
C HIS A 143 17.71 4.62 -14.77
N HIS A 144 16.62 5.36 -14.61
CA HIS A 144 16.18 6.38 -15.54
C HIS A 144 16.31 7.81 -15.00
N LEU A 145 16.44 7.97 -13.69
CA LEU A 145 16.59 9.26 -13.03
C LEU A 145 17.85 9.24 -12.15
N GLU A 146 18.53 10.39 -12.07
CA GLU A 146 19.78 10.52 -11.29
C GLU A 146 19.53 10.48 -9.77
N ASP A 147 18.44 11.10 -9.31
CA ASP A 147 18.07 11.10 -7.88
C ASP A 147 17.55 9.72 -7.48
N PRO A 148 18.18 9.01 -6.53
CA PRO A 148 17.77 7.64 -6.16
C PRO A 148 16.34 7.54 -5.65
N TYR A 149 15.88 8.53 -4.87
CA TYR A 149 14.50 8.55 -4.37
C TYR A 149 13.49 8.69 -5.51
N LEU A 150 13.66 9.70 -6.36
CA LEU A 150 12.77 9.89 -7.52
C LEU A 150 12.80 8.70 -8.47
N ASN A 151 13.98 8.09 -8.66
CA ASN A 151 14.14 6.90 -9.49
C ASN A 151 13.37 5.72 -8.91
N SER A 152 13.41 5.50 -7.60
CA SER A 152 12.67 4.42 -6.94
C SER A 152 11.14 4.65 -6.96
N VAL A 153 10.70 5.90 -6.81
CA VAL A 153 9.28 6.27 -6.94
C VAL A 153 8.80 6.03 -8.38
N ALA A 154 9.59 6.42 -9.39
CA ALA A 154 9.26 6.17 -10.79
C ALA A 154 9.21 4.67 -11.12
N PHE A 155 10.06 3.86 -10.50
CA PHE A 155 10.00 2.39 -10.61
C PHE A 155 8.68 1.85 -10.05
N THR A 156 8.31 2.21 -8.83
CA THR A 156 7.03 1.79 -8.22
C THR A 156 5.84 2.25 -9.06
N ASP A 157 5.83 3.49 -9.57
CA ASP A 157 4.78 4.00 -10.46
C ASP A 157 4.67 3.17 -11.75
N SER A 158 5.79 2.78 -12.34
CA SER A 158 5.84 1.88 -13.50
C SER A 158 5.25 0.50 -13.20
N CYS A 159 5.54 -0.06 -12.03
CA CYS A 159 4.98 -1.34 -11.58
C CYS A 159 3.46 -1.24 -11.38
N ILE A 160 2.98 -0.16 -10.76
CA ILE A 160 1.54 0.13 -10.62
C ILE A 160 0.87 0.23 -11.99
N GLY A 161 1.46 0.99 -12.93
CA GLY A 161 0.92 1.14 -14.27
C GLY A 161 0.76 -0.19 -14.99
N SER A 162 1.83 -1.00 -15.01
CA SER A 162 1.83 -2.33 -15.62
C SER A 162 0.81 -3.29 -14.98
N PHE A 163 0.68 -3.24 -13.66
CA PHE A 163 -0.31 -4.04 -12.92
C PHE A 163 -1.74 -3.65 -13.30
N VAL A 164 -2.05 -2.35 -13.30
CA VAL A 164 -3.39 -1.85 -13.65
C VAL A 164 -3.75 -2.21 -15.09
N ASP A 165 -2.83 -2.08 -16.04
CA ASP A 165 -3.08 -2.42 -17.44
C ASP A 165 -3.38 -3.91 -17.60
N LYS A 166 -2.64 -4.80 -16.96
CA LYS A 166 -2.94 -6.23 -16.93
C LYS A 166 -4.30 -6.54 -16.25
N LEU A 167 -4.62 -5.84 -15.16
CA LEU A 167 -5.87 -6.07 -14.43
C LEU A 167 -7.09 -5.65 -15.25
N LYS A 168 -6.98 -4.63 -16.12
CA LYS A 168 -8.03 -4.22 -17.05
C LYS A 168 -8.47 -5.33 -18.02
N GLU A 169 -7.60 -6.30 -18.28
CA GLU A 169 -7.88 -7.45 -19.16
C GLU A 169 -8.69 -8.54 -18.45
N LEU A 170 -8.77 -8.52 -17.12
CA LEU A 170 -9.49 -9.52 -16.33
C LEU A 170 -10.97 -9.15 -16.13
N PRO A 171 -11.88 -10.14 -16.10
CA PRO A 171 -13.31 -9.91 -15.85
C PRO A 171 -13.59 -9.17 -14.54
N VAL A 172 -12.81 -9.44 -13.50
CA VAL A 172 -12.94 -8.81 -12.16
C VAL A 172 -12.78 -7.29 -12.20
N TRP A 173 -12.09 -6.75 -13.23
CA TRP A 173 -11.87 -5.31 -13.38
C TRP A 173 -13.16 -4.49 -13.25
N LYS A 174 -14.24 -4.95 -13.84
CA LYS A 174 -15.52 -4.23 -13.91
C LYS A 174 -16.09 -3.88 -12.54
N ASN A 175 -15.80 -4.71 -11.53
CA ASN A 175 -16.29 -4.56 -10.16
C ASN A 175 -15.16 -4.33 -9.15
N THR A 176 -13.98 -3.92 -9.62
CA THR A 176 -12.83 -3.66 -8.76
C THR A 176 -12.70 -2.16 -8.51
N LEU A 177 -12.48 -1.81 -7.24
CA LEU A 177 -12.00 -0.50 -6.81
C LEU A 177 -10.55 -0.66 -6.32
N ILE A 178 -9.64 0.11 -6.91
CA ILE A 178 -8.25 0.24 -6.45
C ILE A 178 -8.12 1.58 -5.75
N VAL A 179 -7.65 1.57 -4.51
CA VAL A 179 -7.30 2.77 -3.75
C VAL A 179 -5.77 2.85 -3.65
N LEU A 180 -5.17 3.76 -4.38
CA LEU A 180 -3.76 4.10 -4.24
C LEU A 180 -3.62 5.21 -3.22
N VAL A 181 -2.90 4.96 -2.13
CA VAL A 181 -2.67 5.95 -1.07
C VAL A 181 -1.32 5.68 -0.42
N SER A 182 -0.54 6.72 -0.14
CA SER A 182 0.68 6.56 0.64
C SER A 182 0.35 6.45 2.13
N ASP A 183 1.09 5.60 2.84
CA ASP A 183 1.04 5.49 4.29
C ASP A 183 1.63 6.72 5.00
N HIS A 184 2.67 7.32 4.39
CA HIS A 184 3.25 8.59 4.83
C HIS A 184 3.95 9.33 3.69
N GLY A 185 4.22 10.62 3.91
CA GLY A 185 5.06 11.42 3.03
C GLY A 185 6.55 11.24 3.34
N TYR A 186 7.40 11.60 2.38
CA TYR A 186 8.85 11.59 2.52
C TYR A 186 9.39 13.03 2.54
N ARG A 187 10.57 13.23 3.16
CA ARG A 187 11.23 14.52 3.22
C ARG A 187 11.98 14.83 1.91
N TYR A 188 11.23 15.23 0.92
CA TYR A 188 11.76 15.59 -0.39
C TYR A 188 11.13 16.91 -0.89
N PRO A 189 11.93 17.90 -1.32
CA PRO A 189 13.38 17.94 -1.25
C PRO A 189 13.90 17.89 0.20
N SER A 190 15.19 17.54 0.37
CA SER A 190 15.82 17.38 1.70
C SER A 190 15.82 18.66 2.56
N SER A 191 15.57 19.81 1.92
CA SER A 191 15.40 21.11 2.59
C SER A 191 14.09 21.24 3.39
N LEU A 192 13.09 20.35 3.17
CA LEU A 192 11.87 20.34 3.98
C LEU A 192 12.18 20.03 5.44
N THR A 193 11.58 20.78 6.34
CA THR A 193 11.67 20.51 7.78
C THR A 193 10.63 19.48 8.22
N ASP A 194 10.82 18.90 9.41
CA ASP A 194 9.93 17.89 9.96
C ASP A 194 8.54 18.43 10.30
N TYR A 195 8.38 19.75 10.38
CA TYR A 195 7.13 20.42 10.78
C TYR A 195 6.37 21.03 9.60
N GLU A 196 6.92 20.97 8.39
CA GLU A 196 6.24 21.54 7.23
C GLU A 196 5.09 20.65 6.76
N PRO A 197 3.87 21.18 6.56
CA PRO A 197 2.74 20.41 6.05
C PRO A 197 3.03 19.67 4.75
N ARG A 198 3.83 20.26 3.85
CA ARG A 198 4.25 19.63 2.57
C ARG A 198 4.91 18.27 2.74
N ARG A 199 5.58 18.00 3.88
CA ARG A 199 6.15 16.69 4.17
C ARG A 199 5.10 15.60 4.28
N PHE A 200 3.90 15.94 4.70
CA PHE A 200 2.79 15.01 4.93
C PHE A 200 1.82 14.96 3.76
N HIS A 201 1.99 15.82 2.76
CA HIS A 201 1.17 15.82 1.56
C HIS A 201 1.42 14.55 0.75
N ILE A 202 0.39 13.78 0.48
CA ILE A 202 0.44 12.47 -0.19
C ILE A 202 -0.55 12.39 -1.34
N PRO A 203 -0.27 11.58 -2.38
CA PRO A 203 -1.27 11.28 -3.38
C PRO A 203 -2.34 10.33 -2.84
N MET A 204 -3.59 10.50 -3.29
CA MET A 204 -4.61 9.47 -3.21
C MET A 204 -5.36 9.43 -4.54
N ILE A 205 -5.49 8.23 -5.12
CA ILE A 205 -6.17 8.01 -6.40
C ILE A 205 -7.08 6.79 -6.27
N TRP A 206 -8.31 6.91 -6.70
CA TRP A 206 -9.24 5.79 -6.83
C TRP A 206 -9.40 5.41 -8.30
N LEU A 207 -9.15 4.14 -8.60
CA LEU A 207 -9.15 3.57 -9.95
C LEU A 207 -10.04 2.32 -9.98
N GLY A 208 -10.27 1.80 -11.17
CA GLY A 208 -10.96 0.53 -11.38
C GLY A 208 -12.28 0.68 -12.09
N GLY A 209 -12.83 -0.41 -12.57
CA GLY A 209 -14.10 -0.43 -13.29
C GLY A 209 -15.31 -0.04 -12.44
N ALA A 210 -15.18 -0.06 -11.11
CA ALA A 210 -16.19 0.44 -10.19
C ALA A 210 -16.23 1.97 -10.07
N VAL A 211 -15.25 2.69 -10.63
CA VAL A 211 -15.20 4.16 -10.64
C VAL A 211 -16.02 4.69 -11.81
N ALA A 212 -17.09 5.42 -11.53
CA ALA A 212 -18.05 5.86 -12.55
C ALA A 212 -17.46 6.85 -13.59
N ALA A 213 -16.60 7.78 -13.14
CA ALA A 213 -15.96 8.75 -14.02
C ALA A 213 -14.72 9.37 -13.37
N PRO A 214 -13.69 9.71 -14.17
CA PRO A 214 -12.54 10.47 -13.68
C PRO A 214 -12.95 11.85 -13.19
N ARG A 215 -12.36 12.28 -12.07
CA ARG A 215 -12.52 13.64 -11.54
C ARG A 215 -11.37 14.02 -10.61
N VAL A 216 -11.19 15.31 -10.42
CA VAL A 216 -10.30 15.86 -9.39
C VAL A 216 -11.15 16.31 -8.20
N VAL A 217 -10.72 15.95 -7.00
CA VAL A 217 -11.31 16.36 -5.72
C VAL A 217 -10.27 17.17 -4.98
N ASP A 218 -10.55 18.43 -4.78
CA ASP A 218 -9.66 19.40 -4.13
C ASP A 218 -10.33 19.90 -2.83
N THR A 219 -10.39 19.01 -1.83
CA THR A 219 -11.01 19.29 -0.51
C THR A 219 -10.16 18.71 0.59
#